data_908d0c9bfeef9a95a836763772913bab
#
_entry.id   908d0c9bfeef9a95a836763772913bab
#
_cell.length_a   1.000
_cell.length_b   1.000
_cell.length_c   1.000
_cell.angle_alpha   90.00
_cell.angle_beta   90.00
_cell.angle_gamma   90.00
#
_symmetry.space_group_name_H-M   'P 1'
#
loop_
_entity.id
_entity.type
_entity.pdbx_description
1 polymer ?
#
loop_
_entity_poly.entity_id
_entity_poly.type
_entity_poly.pdbx_seq_one_letter_code
_entity_poly.pdbx_strand_id
1 'polypeptide(L)'
;MTQTVSGRRGRPAAATRGAALALATERFIAAQRIDIQAIARELGLARATMHRWFQTREALLGELLATLAEQRLQAIRAEVPGGGARALLETADRFNREVAATRGMRFLLAQEQERALRILTSGGGIVQPRVVAAVEDVIVAEVQAGRYTPVVAPNALAYAIVRLGEAFLYNDAIVGIRGDTQRLREIEAALLGVG
;
A
#
# COMPACT_ATOMS: atom_id res chain seq x y z
N MET A 1 46.80 -13.01 39.13
CA MET A 1 46.85 -12.66 37.69
C MET A 1 45.48 -12.95 37.10
N THR A 2 44.67 -11.90 36.98
CA THR A 2 43.28 -11.98 36.53
C THR A 2 43.23 -11.42 35.09
N GLN A 3 43.04 -12.31 34.11
CA GLN A 3 42.86 -11.90 32.72
C GLN A 3 41.45 -11.39 32.49
N THR A 4 41.32 -10.12 32.15
CA THR A 4 40.08 -9.47 31.71
C THR A 4 39.82 -9.86 30.28
N VAL A 5 38.82 -10.70 30.01
CA VAL A 5 38.37 -11.03 28.65
C VAL A 5 37.57 -9.84 28.14
N SER A 6 38.20 -9.06 27.28
CA SER A 6 37.53 -8.00 26.49
C SER A 6 36.58 -8.63 25.48
N GLY A 7 35.29 -8.62 25.79
CA GLY A 7 34.24 -9.01 24.85
C GLY A 7 34.21 -8.07 23.65
N ARG A 8 34.63 -8.52 22.48
CA ARG A 8 34.42 -7.88 21.19
C ARG A 8 32.92 -7.73 20.98
N ARG A 9 32.37 -6.54 21.20
CA ARG A 9 31.05 -6.16 20.71
C ARG A 9 31.06 -6.33 19.20
N GLY A 10 30.33 -7.33 18.70
CA GLY A 10 30.15 -7.53 17.26
C GLY A 10 29.63 -6.23 16.63
N ARG A 11 30.21 -5.88 15.48
CA ARG A 11 29.77 -4.75 14.65
C ARG A 11 28.28 -4.91 14.43
N PRO A 12 27.42 -3.88 14.71
CA PRO A 12 26.00 -3.96 14.42
C PRO A 12 25.80 -4.41 12.98
N ALA A 13 24.92 -5.37 12.74
CA ALA A 13 24.59 -5.80 11.38
C ALA A 13 24.33 -4.55 10.53
N ALA A 14 25.00 -4.46 9.37
CA ALA A 14 24.86 -3.28 8.51
C ALA A 14 23.38 -3.09 8.19
N ALA A 15 22.81 -1.92 8.53
CA ALA A 15 21.43 -1.64 8.24
C ALA A 15 21.15 -1.77 6.75
N THR A 16 20.08 -2.46 6.39
CA THR A 16 19.71 -2.81 5.02
C THR A 16 18.65 -1.85 4.48
N ARG A 17 18.46 -1.85 3.15
CA ARG A 17 17.36 -1.15 2.50
C ARG A 17 15.99 -1.61 3.06
N GLY A 18 15.83 -2.91 3.34
CA GLY A 18 14.65 -3.47 3.97
C GLY A 18 14.42 -2.93 5.39
N ALA A 19 15.48 -2.77 6.19
CA ALA A 19 15.37 -2.17 7.53
C ALA A 19 14.90 -0.71 7.47
N ALA A 20 15.37 0.06 6.48
CA ALA A 20 14.92 1.43 6.28
C ALA A 20 13.44 1.50 5.86
N LEU A 21 13.00 0.59 5.00
CA LEU A 21 11.60 0.48 4.60
C LEU A 21 10.71 0.04 5.77
N ALA A 22 11.16 -0.93 6.57
CA ALA A 22 10.45 -1.39 7.76
C ALA A 22 10.25 -0.26 8.78
N LEU A 23 11.31 0.50 9.11
CA LEU A 23 11.21 1.64 10.03
C LEU A 23 10.31 2.75 9.48
N ALA A 24 10.34 3.02 8.16
CA ALA A 24 9.41 3.95 7.53
C ALA A 24 7.96 3.45 7.64
N THR A 25 7.73 2.14 7.48
CA THR A 25 6.43 1.50 7.64
C THR A 25 5.89 1.64 9.06
N GLU A 26 6.71 1.37 10.07
CA GLU A 26 6.34 1.55 11.49
C GLU A 26 5.90 2.99 11.78
N ARG A 27 6.65 3.98 11.29
CA ARG A 27 6.30 5.39 11.42
C ARG A 27 5.00 5.76 10.71
N PHE A 28 4.78 5.22 9.51
CA PHE A 28 3.53 5.42 8.78
C PHE A 28 2.34 4.87 9.56
N ILE A 29 2.42 3.62 10.06
CA ILE A 29 1.36 3.00 10.85
C ILE A 29 1.07 3.81 12.13
N ALA A 30 2.12 4.34 12.76
CA ALA A 30 2.01 5.22 13.93
C ALA A 30 1.50 6.64 13.62
N ALA A 31 1.15 6.94 12.36
CA ALA A 31 0.75 8.26 11.88
C ALA A 31 1.79 9.34 12.17
N GLN A 32 3.06 9.01 12.00
CA GLN A 32 4.19 9.93 12.16
C GLN A 32 4.70 10.41 10.80
N ARG A 33 5.29 11.59 10.79
CA ARG A 33 5.93 12.12 9.59
C ARG A 33 7.13 11.27 9.21
N ILE A 34 7.21 10.86 7.95
CA ILE A 34 8.35 10.15 7.39
C ILE A 34 9.45 11.17 7.05
N ASP A 35 10.59 11.06 7.74
CA ASP A 35 11.79 11.86 7.49
C ASP A 35 12.95 10.91 7.17
N ILE A 36 13.43 10.99 5.92
CA ILE A 36 14.49 10.12 5.41
C ILE A 36 15.82 10.32 6.17
N GLN A 37 16.08 11.54 6.65
CA GLN A 37 17.30 11.83 7.41
C GLN A 37 17.21 11.29 8.85
N ALA A 38 16.03 11.36 9.46
CA ALA A 38 15.80 10.78 10.78
C ALA A 38 15.93 9.27 10.74
N ILE A 39 15.38 8.61 9.70
CA ILE A 39 15.54 7.17 9.47
C ILE A 39 17.02 6.81 9.28
N ALA A 40 17.76 7.57 8.46
CA ALA A 40 19.18 7.33 8.25
C ALA A 40 19.97 7.40 9.56
N ARG A 41 19.73 8.42 10.39
CA ARG A 41 20.40 8.60 11.70
C ARG A 41 20.11 7.44 12.65
N GLU A 42 18.86 7.03 12.75
CA GLU A 42 18.43 5.95 13.64
C GLU A 42 19.07 4.60 13.26
N LEU A 43 19.22 4.36 11.96
CA LEU A 43 19.84 3.15 11.44
C LEU A 43 21.38 3.24 11.30
N GLY A 44 22.00 4.36 11.70
CA GLY A 44 23.43 4.56 11.53
C GLY A 44 23.90 4.59 10.06
N LEU A 45 23.01 4.99 9.15
CA LEU A 45 23.27 5.04 7.70
C LEU A 45 23.78 6.42 7.27
N ALA A 46 24.73 6.42 6.33
CA ALA A 46 25.12 7.65 5.66
C ALA A 46 23.97 8.18 4.76
N ARG A 47 23.80 9.51 4.69
CA ARG A 47 22.83 10.15 3.80
C ARG A 47 22.94 9.68 2.34
N ALA A 48 24.19 9.51 1.84
CA ALA A 48 24.44 9.03 0.50
C ALA A 48 23.88 7.61 0.26
N THR A 49 23.90 6.74 1.27
CA THR A 49 23.32 5.39 1.20
C THR A 49 21.80 5.44 1.05
N MET A 50 21.12 6.25 1.87
CA MET A 50 19.67 6.44 1.76
C MET A 50 19.27 7.04 0.42
N HIS A 51 20.03 8.04 -0.06
CA HIS A 51 19.79 8.65 -1.37
C HIS A 51 19.95 7.65 -2.51
N ARG A 52 20.97 6.78 -2.45
CA ARG A 52 21.17 5.73 -3.45
C ARG A 52 20.01 4.72 -3.47
N TRP A 53 19.37 4.43 -2.32
CA TRP A 53 18.29 3.47 -2.23
C TRP A 53 16.92 4.03 -2.66
N PHE A 54 16.62 5.24 -2.23
CA PHE A 54 15.26 5.81 -2.38
C PHE A 54 15.23 7.13 -3.14
N GLN A 55 16.40 7.74 -3.44
CA GLN A 55 16.54 9.03 -4.12
C GLN A 55 15.78 10.18 -3.43
N THR A 56 14.47 10.04 -3.27
CA THR A 56 13.60 11.04 -2.63
C THR A 56 12.76 10.42 -1.52
N ARG A 57 12.18 11.30 -0.68
CA ARG A 57 11.20 10.91 0.33
C ARG A 57 9.92 10.34 -0.32
N GLU A 58 9.52 10.91 -1.44
CA GLU A 58 8.36 10.47 -2.22
C GLU A 58 8.55 9.05 -2.76
N ALA A 59 9.75 8.71 -3.22
CA ALA A 59 10.07 7.36 -3.66
C ALA A 59 10.01 6.35 -2.49
N LEU A 60 10.55 6.71 -1.32
CA LEU A 60 10.42 5.88 -0.11
C LEU A 60 8.95 5.68 0.29
N LEU A 61 8.16 6.76 0.30
CA LEU A 61 6.72 6.68 0.59
C LEU A 61 5.98 5.84 -0.44
N GLY A 62 6.25 6.04 -1.72
CA GLY A 62 5.61 5.28 -2.80
C GLY A 62 5.89 3.79 -2.68
N GLU A 63 7.14 3.41 -2.41
CA GLU A 63 7.51 2.01 -2.23
C GLU A 63 6.86 1.37 -1.00
N LEU A 64 6.88 2.07 0.13
CA LEU A 64 6.22 1.65 1.36
C LEU A 64 4.72 1.43 1.13
N LEU A 65 4.03 2.41 0.53
CA LEU A 65 2.58 2.35 0.34
C LEU A 65 2.19 1.24 -0.64
N ALA A 66 2.93 1.11 -1.75
CA ALA A 66 2.69 0.02 -2.70
C ALA A 66 2.91 -1.36 -2.07
N THR A 67 4.00 -1.53 -1.31
CA THR A 67 4.29 -2.81 -0.65
C THR A 67 3.24 -3.17 0.40
N LEU A 68 2.79 -2.20 1.21
CA LEU A 68 1.71 -2.42 2.16
C LEU A 68 0.40 -2.79 1.46
N ALA A 69 0.04 -2.08 0.39
CA ALA A 69 -1.18 -2.34 -0.35
C ALA A 69 -1.18 -3.75 -0.95
N GLU A 70 -0.09 -4.17 -1.61
CA GLU A 70 0.06 -5.51 -2.16
C GLU A 70 -0.06 -6.59 -1.09
N GLN A 71 0.68 -6.45 0.01
CA GLN A 71 0.66 -7.42 1.10
C GLN A 71 -0.73 -7.55 1.75
N ARG A 72 -1.41 -6.42 1.97
CA ARG A 72 -2.76 -6.43 2.56
C ARG A 72 -3.80 -7.01 1.61
N LEU A 73 -3.75 -6.66 0.32
CA LEU A 73 -4.66 -7.21 -0.68
C LEU A 73 -4.54 -8.74 -0.76
N GLN A 74 -3.33 -9.27 -0.81
CA GLN A 74 -3.06 -10.70 -0.84
C GLN A 74 -3.52 -11.40 0.45
N ALA A 75 -3.23 -10.81 1.61
CA ALA A 75 -3.67 -11.35 2.90
C ALA A 75 -5.20 -11.39 3.00
N ILE A 76 -5.89 -10.30 2.64
CA ILE A 76 -7.36 -10.23 2.64
C ILE A 76 -7.93 -11.28 1.67
N ARG A 77 -7.37 -11.42 0.46
CA ARG A 77 -7.84 -12.43 -0.49
C ARG A 77 -7.70 -13.85 0.05
N ALA A 78 -6.63 -14.14 0.78
CA ALA A 78 -6.43 -15.44 1.41
C ALA A 78 -7.42 -15.72 2.57
N GLU A 79 -7.87 -14.67 3.25
CA GLU A 79 -8.85 -14.76 4.34
C GLU A 79 -10.30 -14.85 3.85
N VAL A 80 -10.60 -14.32 2.65
CA VAL A 80 -11.96 -14.33 2.08
C VAL A 80 -12.31 -15.74 1.57
N PRO A 81 -13.37 -16.37 2.11
CA PRO A 81 -13.75 -17.71 1.70
C PRO A 81 -14.35 -17.74 0.30
N GLY A 82 -14.24 -18.90 -0.36
CA GLY A 82 -14.82 -19.10 -1.68
C GLY A 82 -14.05 -18.43 -2.81
N GLY A 83 -14.74 -18.16 -3.92
CA GLY A 83 -14.16 -17.62 -5.15
C GLY A 83 -15.16 -16.84 -5.99
N GLY A 84 -14.72 -16.43 -7.20
CA GLY A 84 -15.53 -15.73 -8.18
C GLY A 84 -15.83 -14.28 -7.81
N ALA A 85 -16.82 -13.70 -8.49
CA ALA A 85 -17.16 -12.29 -8.36
C ALA A 85 -17.44 -11.83 -6.91
N ARG A 86 -18.12 -12.67 -6.12
CA ARG A 86 -18.43 -12.33 -4.71
C ARG A 86 -17.19 -12.26 -3.84
N ALA A 87 -16.23 -13.16 -4.03
CA ALA A 87 -14.97 -13.14 -3.29
C ALA A 87 -14.09 -11.95 -3.72
N LEU A 88 -14.09 -11.60 -4.99
CA LEU A 88 -13.43 -10.39 -5.50
C LEU A 88 -14.02 -9.13 -4.88
N LEU A 89 -15.36 -9.01 -4.86
CA LEU A 89 -16.06 -7.88 -4.23
C LEU A 89 -15.76 -7.77 -2.73
N GLU A 90 -15.81 -8.89 -2.01
CA GLU A 90 -15.52 -8.89 -0.57
C GLU A 90 -14.06 -8.52 -0.29
N THR A 91 -13.14 -8.96 -1.14
CA THR A 91 -11.72 -8.60 -1.05
C THR A 91 -11.52 -7.08 -1.25
N ALA A 92 -12.13 -6.52 -2.29
CA ALA A 92 -12.08 -5.09 -2.57
C ALA A 92 -12.70 -4.26 -1.44
N ASP A 93 -13.89 -4.62 -0.96
CA ASP A 93 -14.59 -3.92 0.12
C ASP A 93 -13.77 -3.91 1.43
N ARG A 94 -13.23 -5.06 1.84
CA ARG A 94 -12.37 -5.12 3.04
C ARG A 94 -11.12 -4.27 2.87
N PHE A 95 -10.47 -4.35 1.73
CA PHE A 95 -9.29 -3.55 1.43
C PHE A 95 -9.60 -2.05 1.50
N ASN A 96 -10.67 -1.61 0.84
CA ASN A 96 -11.10 -0.21 0.82
C ASN A 96 -11.40 0.32 2.23
N ARG A 97 -12.11 -0.47 3.05
CA ARG A 97 -12.40 -0.11 4.46
C ARG A 97 -11.13 -0.01 5.29
N GLU A 98 -10.19 -0.92 5.15
CA GLU A 98 -8.91 -0.86 5.86
C GLU A 98 -8.09 0.37 5.46
N VAL A 99 -8.02 0.69 4.17
CA VAL A 99 -7.34 1.91 3.68
C VAL A 99 -7.99 3.16 4.28
N ALA A 100 -9.33 3.27 4.25
CA ALA A 100 -10.07 4.38 4.84
C ALA A 100 -9.87 4.50 6.36
N ALA A 101 -9.72 3.38 7.06
CA ALA A 101 -9.49 3.34 8.51
C ALA A 101 -8.03 3.59 8.91
N THR A 102 -7.07 3.49 7.99
CA THR A 102 -5.64 3.56 8.29
C THR A 102 -5.25 4.95 8.80
N ARG A 103 -4.73 5.03 10.04
CA ARG A 103 -4.32 6.30 10.66
C ARG A 103 -3.20 7.00 9.87
N GLY A 104 -2.23 6.25 9.37
CA GLY A 104 -1.12 6.78 8.56
C GLY A 104 -1.62 7.40 7.26
N MET A 105 -2.62 6.79 6.60
CA MET A 105 -3.21 7.35 5.37
C MET A 105 -3.94 8.67 5.67
N ARG A 106 -4.77 8.69 6.70
CA ARG A 106 -5.48 9.93 7.10
C ARG A 106 -4.52 11.04 7.49
N PHE A 107 -3.45 10.71 8.22
CA PHE A 107 -2.41 11.66 8.57
C PHE A 107 -1.71 12.22 7.32
N LEU A 108 -1.31 11.35 6.38
CA LEU A 108 -0.63 11.74 5.15
C LEU A 108 -1.51 12.67 4.29
N LEU A 109 -2.78 12.32 4.08
CA LEU A 109 -3.74 13.13 3.33
C LEU A 109 -4.02 14.48 4.02
N ALA A 110 -4.13 14.51 5.35
CA ALA A 110 -4.38 15.74 6.09
C ALA A 110 -3.18 16.71 6.11
N GLN A 111 -1.95 16.19 6.14
CA GLN A 111 -0.75 17.00 6.28
C GLN A 111 -0.12 17.41 4.94
N GLU A 112 -0.25 16.59 3.91
CA GLU A 112 0.48 16.73 2.65
C GLU A 112 -0.39 16.35 1.45
N GLN A 113 -1.60 16.86 1.39
CA GLN A 113 -2.67 16.47 0.46
C GLN A 113 -2.24 16.35 -1.01
N GLU A 114 -1.71 17.41 -1.61
CA GLU A 114 -1.30 17.41 -3.02
C GLU A 114 -0.19 16.39 -3.30
N ARG A 115 0.77 16.30 -2.36
CA ARG A 115 1.87 15.36 -2.48
C ARG A 115 1.39 13.92 -2.32
N ALA A 116 0.50 13.67 -1.35
CA ALA A 116 -0.10 12.37 -1.13
C ALA A 116 -0.85 11.89 -2.39
N LEU A 117 -1.71 12.72 -2.96
CA LEU A 117 -2.42 12.39 -4.19
C LEU A 117 -1.46 12.08 -5.33
N ARG A 118 -0.44 12.89 -5.54
CA ARG A 118 0.56 12.64 -6.59
C ARG A 118 1.26 11.30 -6.41
N ILE A 119 1.62 10.93 -5.17
CA ILE A 119 2.26 9.62 -4.87
C ILE A 119 1.29 8.47 -5.12
N LEU A 120 0.04 8.61 -4.67
CA LEU A 120 -0.96 7.54 -4.68
C LEU A 120 -1.55 7.27 -6.07
N THR A 121 -1.86 8.34 -6.84
CA THR A 121 -2.73 8.23 -8.02
C THR A 121 -2.03 8.51 -9.36
N SER A 122 -0.72 8.75 -9.35
CA SER A 122 0.05 8.99 -10.58
C SER A 122 0.33 7.69 -11.32
N GLY A 123 -0.13 7.59 -12.58
CA GLY A 123 0.17 6.45 -13.45
C GLY A 123 1.66 6.30 -13.79
N GLY A 124 2.46 7.36 -13.69
CA GLY A 124 3.92 7.31 -13.79
C GLY A 124 4.62 7.13 -12.44
N GLY A 125 3.86 6.98 -11.34
CA GLY A 125 4.36 6.73 -9.99
C GLY A 125 4.61 5.25 -9.71
N ILE A 126 4.88 4.95 -8.44
CA ILE A 126 5.14 3.58 -7.96
C ILE A 126 3.84 2.91 -7.50
N VAL A 127 2.95 3.64 -6.81
CA VAL A 127 1.82 3.06 -6.08
C VAL A 127 0.75 2.53 -7.02
N GLN A 128 0.17 3.40 -7.86
CA GLN A 128 -0.95 3.05 -8.71
C GLN A 128 -0.66 1.84 -9.62
N PRO A 129 0.45 1.81 -10.40
CA PRO A 129 0.70 0.68 -11.30
C PRO A 129 0.86 -0.65 -10.55
N ARG A 130 1.49 -0.63 -9.36
CA ARG A 130 1.66 -1.84 -8.54
C ARG A 130 0.34 -2.32 -7.93
N VAL A 131 -0.50 -1.40 -7.46
CA VAL A 131 -1.83 -1.76 -6.94
C VAL A 131 -2.73 -2.29 -8.06
N VAL A 132 -2.71 -1.68 -9.25
CA VAL A 132 -3.44 -2.20 -10.41
C VAL A 132 -2.99 -3.60 -10.77
N ALA A 133 -1.68 -3.85 -10.84
CA ALA A 133 -1.13 -5.17 -11.12
C ALA A 133 -1.55 -6.20 -10.04
N ALA A 134 -1.50 -5.84 -8.77
CA ALA A 134 -1.91 -6.72 -7.68
C ALA A 134 -3.41 -7.08 -7.74
N VAL A 135 -4.28 -6.12 -8.10
CA VAL A 135 -5.71 -6.36 -8.30
C VAL A 135 -5.94 -7.24 -9.54
N GLU A 136 -5.21 -6.99 -10.62
CA GLU A 136 -5.26 -7.81 -11.84
C GLU A 136 -4.87 -9.26 -11.53
N ASP A 137 -3.80 -9.50 -10.78
CA ASP A 137 -3.36 -10.84 -10.36
C ASP A 137 -4.46 -11.60 -9.61
N VAL A 138 -5.17 -10.92 -8.70
CA VAL A 138 -6.30 -11.52 -7.97
C VAL A 138 -7.45 -11.89 -8.92
N ILE A 139 -7.79 -11.02 -9.88
CA ILE A 139 -8.83 -11.29 -10.88
C ILE A 139 -8.41 -12.45 -11.79
N VAL A 140 -7.19 -12.42 -12.30
CA VAL A 140 -6.65 -13.46 -13.20
C VAL A 140 -6.65 -14.83 -12.52
N ALA A 141 -6.30 -14.90 -11.23
CA ALA A 141 -6.36 -16.15 -10.48
C ALA A 141 -7.77 -16.75 -10.42
N GLU A 142 -8.82 -15.93 -10.28
CA GLU A 142 -10.21 -16.39 -10.31
C GLU A 142 -10.65 -16.85 -11.70
N VAL A 143 -10.18 -16.15 -12.76
CA VAL A 143 -10.45 -16.54 -14.15
C VAL A 143 -9.78 -17.86 -14.49
N GLN A 144 -8.50 -18.01 -14.16
CA GLN A 144 -7.75 -19.25 -14.41
C GLN A 144 -8.32 -20.46 -13.66
N ALA A 145 -8.88 -20.22 -12.48
CA ALA A 145 -9.57 -21.26 -11.71
C ALA A 145 -10.99 -21.57 -12.22
N GLY A 146 -11.45 -20.90 -13.29
CA GLY A 146 -12.79 -21.09 -13.87
C GLY A 146 -13.93 -20.60 -12.96
N ARG A 147 -13.64 -19.77 -11.96
CA ARG A 147 -14.65 -19.28 -11.00
C ARG A 147 -15.22 -17.89 -11.35
N TYR A 148 -14.60 -17.21 -12.31
CA TYR A 148 -15.02 -15.88 -12.72
C TYR A 148 -14.82 -15.68 -14.23
N THR A 149 -15.80 -15.02 -14.86
CA THR A 149 -15.71 -14.58 -16.24
C THR A 149 -16.00 -13.08 -16.29
N PRO A 150 -14.97 -12.24 -16.41
CA PRO A 150 -15.15 -10.78 -16.42
C PRO A 150 -15.78 -10.31 -17.72
N VAL A 151 -16.58 -9.23 -17.65
CA VAL A 151 -17.23 -8.60 -18.82
C VAL A 151 -16.27 -7.79 -19.70
N VAL A 152 -15.09 -7.46 -19.17
CA VAL A 152 -14.01 -6.77 -19.87
C VAL A 152 -12.69 -7.45 -19.54
N ALA A 153 -11.60 -7.10 -20.26
CA ALA A 153 -10.28 -7.67 -19.97
C ALA A 153 -9.87 -7.44 -18.48
N PRO A 154 -9.23 -8.42 -17.81
CA PRO A 154 -8.86 -8.33 -16.41
C PRO A 154 -8.09 -7.06 -16.04
N ASN A 155 -7.16 -6.63 -16.88
CA ASN A 155 -6.38 -5.40 -16.67
C ASN A 155 -7.26 -4.13 -16.70
N ALA A 156 -8.24 -4.06 -17.61
CA ALA A 156 -9.19 -2.95 -17.69
C ALA A 156 -10.10 -2.91 -16.46
N LEU A 157 -10.57 -4.09 -15.99
CA LEU A 157 -11.37 -4.21 -14.78
C LEU A 157 -10.58 -3.81 -13.54
N ALA A 158 -9.34 -4.29 -13.40
CA ALA A 158 -8.44 -3.93 -12.30
C ALA A 158 -8.19 -2.42 -12.26
N TYR A 159 -7.89 -1.83 -13.41
CA TYR A 159 -7.71 -0.39 -13.52
C TYR A 159 -8.96 0.39 -13.08
N ALA A 160 -10.15 -0.02 -13.54
CA ALA A 160 -11.40 0.63 -13.18
C ALA A 160 -11.68 0.56 -11.66
N ILE A 161 -11.51 -0.62 -11.04
CA ILE A 161 -11.67 -0.83 -9.59
C ILE A 161 -10.71 0.09 -8.81
N VAL A 162 -9.43 0.11 -9.17
CA VAL A 162 -8.43 0.96 -8.48
C VAL A 162 -8.77 2.44 -8.64
N ARG A 163 -9.14 2.91 -9.82
CA ARG A 163 -9.51 4.32 -10.07
C ARG A 163 -10.76 4.74 -9.28
N LEU A 164 -11.73 3.87 -9.15
CA LEU A 164 -12.91 4.12 -8.29
C LEU A 164 -12.50 4.20 -6.83
N GLY A 165 -11.71 3.24 -6.34
CA GLY A 165 -11.15 3.28 -4.98
C GLY A 165 -10.42 4.59 -4.71
N GLU A 166 -9.54 5.03 -5.59
CA GLU A 166 -8.82 6.31 -5.47
C GLU A 166 -9.77 7.51 -5.37
N ALA A 167 -10.82 7.55 -6.20
CA ALA A 167 -11.79 8.64 -6.18
C ALA A 167 -12.54 8.71 -4.83
N PHE A 168 -13.06 7.59 -4.36
CA PHE A 168 -13.84 7.54 -3.12
C PHE A 168 -12.99 7.64 -1.86
N LEU A 169 -11.79 7.06 -1.84
CA LEU A 169 -10.97 7.02 -0.63
C LEU A 169 -10.10 8.27 -0.43
N TYR A 170 -9.65 8.89 -1.52
CA TYR A 170 -8.69 9.98 -1.44
C TYR A 170 -9.30 11.34 -1.75
N ASN A 171 -10.05 11.47 -2.84
CA ASN A 171 -10.64 12.75 -3.24
C ASN A 171 -11.78 13.17 -2.31
N ASP A 172 -12.64 12.23 -1.94
CA ASP A 172 -13.75 12.52 -1.03
C ASP A 172 -13.25 12.91 0.37
N ALA A 173 -12.17 12.26 0.85
CA ALA A 173 -11.54 12.61 2.11
C ALA A 173 -10.99 14.06 2.12
N ILE A 174 -10.54 14.54 0.97
CA ILE A 174 -9.99 15.88 0.80
C ILE A 174 -11.06 16.97 0.88
N VAL A 175 -12.22 16.73 0.29
CA VAL A 175 -13.33 17.69 0.36
C VAL A 175 -14.16 17.56 1.65
N GLY A 176 -13.67 16.79 2.64
CA GLY A 176 -14.34 16.61 3.92
C GLY A 176 -15.53 15.63 3.87
N ILE A 177 -15.76 14.98 2.75
CA ILE A 177 -16.70 13.89 2.62
C ILE A 177 -16.00 12.65 3.16
N ARG A 178 -16.58 11.98 4.14
CA ARG A 178 -16.09 10.65 4.53
C ARG A 178 -16.30 9.72 3.35
N GLY A 179 -15.22 9.08 2.88
CA GLY A 179 -15.28 8.15 1.76
C GLY A 179 -16.46 7.18 1.95
N ASP A 180 -17.39 7.21 1.02
CA ASP A 180 -18.59 6.37 1.06
C ASP A 180 -18.23 4.98 0.54
N THR A 181 -17.60 4.18 1.40
CA THR A 181 -17.20 2.82 1.06
C THR A 181 -18.38 1.93 0.73
N GLN A 182 -19.58 2.26 1.22
CA GLN A 182 -20.80 1.52 0.88
C GLN A 182 -21.20 1.77 -0.58
N ARG A 183 -21.21 3.04 -1.00
CA ARG A 183 -21.49 3.38 -2.41
C ARG A 183 -20.43 2.83 -3.35
N LEU A 184 -19.16 2.89 -2.95
CA LEU A 184 -18.07 2.29 -3.69
C LEU A 184 -18.31 0.78 -3.90
N ARG A 185 -18.65 0.05 -2.83
CA ARG A 185 -19.00 -1.37 -2.89
C ARG A 185 -20.16 -1.66 -3.88
N GLU A 186 -21.20 -0.83 -3.88
CA GLU A 186 -22.34 -0.99 -4.81
C GLU A 186 -21.92 -0.86 -6.27
N ILE A 187 -21.04 0.10 -6.57
CA ILE A 187 -20.51 0.30 -7.93
C ILE A 187 -19.57 -0.86 -8.31
N GLU A 188 -18.70 -1.28 -7.41
CA GLU A 188 -17.80 -2.43 -7.63
C GLU A 188 -18.60 -3.73 -7.82
N ALA A 189 -19.72 -3.92 -7.09
CA ALA A 189 -20.62 -5.05 -7.29
C ALA A 189 -21.17 -5.09 -8.72
N ALA A 190 -21.64 -3.95 -9.23
CA ALA A 190 -22.14 -3.84 -10.60
C ALA A 190 -21.05 -4.13 -11.63
N LEU A 191 -19.82 -3.62 -11.43
CA LEU A 191 -18.66 -3.90 -12.31
C LEU A 191 -18.26 -5.37 -12.32
N LEU A 192 -18.34 -6.03 -11.18
CA LEU A 192 -17.98 -7.44 -11.03
C LEU A 192 -19.12 -8.39 -11.44
N GLY A 193 -20.31 -7.86 -11.75
CA GLY A 193 -21.49 -8.67 -12.10
C GLY A 193 -22.10 -9.39 -10.89
N VAL A 194 -21.98 -8.81 -9.69
CA VAL A 194 -22.63 -9.32 -8.48
C VAL A 194 -23.96 -8.60 -8.34
N GLY A 195 -25.04 -9.32 -8.57
CA GLY A 195 -26.42 -8.88 -8.34
C GLY A 195 -26.98 -9.41 -7.04
#